data_8c6aabd3a94286a0659727d9f56eeb1c
#
_entry.id   8c6aabd3a94286a0659727d9f56eeb1c
#
_cell.length_a   1.000
_cell.length_b   1.000
_cell.length_c   1.000
_cell.angle_alpha   90.00
_cell.angle_beta   90.00
_cell.angle_gamma   90.00
#
_symmetry.space_group_name_H-M   'P 1'
#
loop_
_entity.id
_entity.type
_entity.pdbx_description
1 polymer ?
#
loop_
_entity_poly.entity_id
_entity_poly.type
_entity_poly.pdbx_seq_one_letter_code
_entity_poly.pdbx_strand_id
1 'polypeptide(L)'
;GKNGWIGGKLIELLQEQGKVLGKDLFLAENRMQNRESVAAELDKIKPTHVLNAAGVTGRPNVDWCEDHKAETVQANVIGTLNLSDLCEERGIHCTVFATGCIFEYDDAHPLGSGKGFTEEDSANFTASWYSKTKGMVEQMLAIYKNTLVLRVRMPISDDLSPRNFITKIMKYDNVVNIPNSMTVLYELLPASLVMAEKKLTGIYNFCNPGVISHNEMLDLYIKYIDPTYTYTNFSLEDQDKILKAGRSNNELNCTKLVDALPECTINEIHVACELVFQRMKENLTKDGTYPDKLFKRKK
;
A
#
# COMPACT_ATOMS: atom_id res chain seq x y z
N GLY A 1 8.08 10.18 3.84
CA GLY A 1 7.43 9.61 2.63
C GLY A 1 6.85 10.64 1.68
N LYS A 2 7.10 11.97 1.94
CA LYS A 2 6.49 13.10 1.19
C LYS A 2 6.64 13.03 -0.34
N ASN A 3 7.74 12.49 -0.83
CA ASN A 3 8.00 12.37 -2.27
C ASN A 3 7.52 11.03 -2.87
N GLY A 4 6.87 10.18 -2.07
CA GLY A 4 6.27 8.93 -2.50
C GLY A 4 4.85 9.13 -3.00
N TRP A 5 4.30 8.14 -3.73
CA TRP A 5 2.96 8.21 -4.29
C TRP A 5 1.87 8.32 -3.20
N ILE A 6 1.89 7.46 -2.17
CA ILE A 6 0.95 7.54 -1.04
C ILE A 6 1.14 8.84 -0.27
N GLY A 7 2.39 9.23 0.01
CA GLY A 7 2.69 10.48 0.72
C GLY A 7 2.21 11.72 -0.03
N GLY A 8 2.38 11.78 -1.35
CA GLY A 8 1.86 12.86 -2.20
C GLY A 8 0.34 12.96 -2.12
N LYS A 9 -0.36 11.83 -2.31
CA LYS A 9 -1.84 11.79 -2.19
C LYS A 9 -2.35 12.20 -0.80
N LEU A 10 -1.65 11.83 0.27
CA LEU A 10 -2.01 12.28 1.62
C LEU A 10 -1.84 13.79 1.80
N ILE A 11 -0.78 14.38 1.21
CA ILE A 11 -0.56 15.82 1.24
C ILE A 11 -1.67 16.55 0.51
N GLU A 12 -2.00 16.12 -0.72
CA GLU A 12 -3.09 16.67 -1.52
C GLU A 12 -4.42 16.60 -0.75
N LEU A 13 -4.77 15.43 -0.22
CA LEU A 13 -5.99 15.21 0.55
C LEU A 13 -6.08 16.11 1.79
N LEU A 14 -4.99 16.26 2.55
CA LEU A 14 -4.95 17.14 3.73
C LEU A 14 -5.10 18.62 3.34
N GLN A 15 -4.52 19.04 2.21
CA GLN A 15 -4.67 20.40 1.70
C GLN A 15 -6.11 20.66 1.22
N GLU A 16 -6.76 19.69 0.56
CA GLU A 16 -8.17 19.75 0.17
C GLU A 16 -9.09 19.87 1.40
N GLN A 17 -8.71 19.27 2.53
CA GLN A 17 -9.38 19.42 3.83
C GLN A 17 -9.04 20.74 4.55
N GLY A 18 -8.33 21.65 3.89
CA GLY A 18 -7.99 22.98 4.41
C GLY A 18 -6.79 22.99 5.35
N LYS A 19 -5.98 21.93 5.44
CA LYS A 19 -4.73 21.95 6.22
C LYS A 19 -3.67 22.79 5.52
N VAL A 20 -3.11 23.75 6.25
CA VAL A 20 -2.14 24.72 5.71
C VAL A 20 -0.71 24.24 5.94
N LEU A 21 0.08 24.18 4.86
CA LEU A 21 1.49 23.81 4.92
C LEU A 21 2.28 24.85 5.76
N GLY A 22 3.11 24.33 6.68
CA GLY A 22 3.88 25.15 7.62
C GLY A 22 3.11 25.64 8.84
N LYS A 23 1.80 25.33 8.92
CA LYS A 23 0.94 25.65 10.08
C LYS A 23 0.31 24.40 10.68
N ASP A 24 -0.50 23.69 9.90
CA ASP A 24 -1.24 22.49 10.32
C ASP A 24 -0.64 21.21 9.73
N LEU A 25 0.12 21.34 8.64
CA LEU A 25 0.77 20.26 7.90
C LEU A 25 2.26 20.55 7.76
N PHE A 26 3.11 19.63 8.20
CA PHE A 26 4.56 19.71 8.08
C PHE A 26 5.12 18.52 7.30
N LEU A 27 6.07 18.78 6.41
CA LEU A 27 6.72 17.78 5.60
C LEU A 27 8.09 17.46 6.16
N ALA A 28 8.24 16.27 6.77
CA ALA A 28 9.51 15.84 7.35
C ALA A 28 10.66 15.89 6.32
N GLU A 29 11.80 16.42 6.75
CA GLU A 29 13.00 16.63 5.92
C GLU A 29 14.06 15.58 6.18
N ASN A 30 14.11 15.08 7.43
CA ASN A 30 15.13 14.16 7.87
C ASN A 30 14.83 12.71 7.47
N ARG A 31 15.89 11.94 7.30
CA ARG A 31 15.80 10.50 7.07
C ARG A 31 15.54 9.79 8.40
N MET A 32 14.58 8.86 8.43
CA MET A 32 14.18 8.14 9.64
C MET A 32 15.31 7.32 10.29
N GLN A 33 16.34 6.95 9.52
CA GLN A 33 17.53 6.26 10.05
C GLN A 33 18.39 7.14 10.96
N ASN A 34 18.31 8.46 10.81
CA ASN A 34 19.01 9.40 11.68
C ASN A 34 18.12 9.79 12.86
N ARG A 35 18.18 9.02 13.95
CA ARG A 35 17.34 9.21 15.13
C ARG A 35 17.45 10.61 15.73
N GLU A 36 18.68 11.15 15.85
CA GLU A 36 18.91 12.45 16.46
C GLU A 36 18.24 13.58 15.65
N SER A 37 18.42 13.57 14.33
CA SER A 37 17.80 14.59 13.45
C SER A 37 16.29 14.50 13.47
N VAL A 38 15.70 13.28 13.51
CA VAL A 38 14.26 13.09 13.62
C VAL A 38 13.74 13.57 14.98
N ALA A 39 14.44 13.26 16.07
CA ALA A 39 14.10 13.74 17.40
C ALA A 39 14.05 15.27 17.45
N ALA A 40 15.11 15.94 16.96
CA ALA A 40 15.18 17.40 16.91
C ALA A 40 14.05 18.01 16.04
N GLU A 41 13.69 17.36 14.93
CA GLU A 41 12.58 17.79 14.09
C GLU A 41 11.23 17.67 14.80
N LEU A 42 10.97 16.55 15.48
CA LEU A 42 9.76 16.35 16.28
C LEU A 42 9.65 17.34 17.44
N ASP A 43 10.76 17.61 18.13
CA ASP A 43 10.81 18.57 19.25
C ASP A 43 10.58 20.01 18.79
N LYS A 44 11.01 20.36 17.57
CA LYS A 44 10.79 21.67 16.96
C LYS A 44 9.34 21.84 16.51
N ILE A 45 8.76 20.83 15.82
CA ILE A 45 7.43 20.91 15.22
C ILE A 45 6.34 20.63 16.25
N LYS A 46 6.58 19.71 17.19
CA LYS A 46 5.63 19.21 18.19
C LYS A 46 4.30 18.75 17.58
N PRO A 47 4.34 17.85 16.57
CA PRO A 47 3.13 17.39 15.93
C PRO A 47 2.29 16.54 16.89
N THR A 48 0.98 16.52 16.70
CA THR A 48 0.07 15.59 17.41
C THR A 48 0.01 14.23 16.73
N HIS A 49 0.22 14.19 15.40
CA HIS A 49 0.16 13.00 14.56
C HIS A 49 1.32 12.96 13.58
N VAL A 50 1.83 11.77 13.32
CA VAL A 50 2.82 11.51 12.27
C VAL A 50 2.25 10.44 11.32
N LEU A 51 2.25 10.75 10.01
CA LEU A 51 1.85 9.82 8.96
C LEU A 51 3.10 9.30 8.23
N ASN A 52 3.50 8.07 8.52
CA ASN A 52 4.69 7.46 7.93
C ASN A 52 4.35 6.66 6.67
N ALA A 53 4.41 7.31 5.50
CA ALA A 53 4.32 6.68 4.18
C ALA A 53 5.71 6.46 3.55
N ALA A 54 6.79 6.46 4.36
CA ALA A 54 8.14 6.20 3.87
C ALA A 54 8.46 4.71 3.91
N GLY A 55 9.13 4.25 2.87
CA GLY A 55 9.62 2.87 2.78
C GLY A 55 10.31 2.63 1.44
N VAL A 56 11.13 1.59 1.40
CA VAL A 56 11.82 1.13 0.19
C VAL A 56 11.14 -0.15 -0.29
N THR A 57 10.64 -0.11 -1.52
CA THR A 57 10.09 -1.27 -2.23
C THR A 57 10.90 -1.59 -3.50
N GLY A 58 12.00 -0.83 -3.71
CA GLY A 58 12.84 -0.93 -4.89
C GLY A 58 12.23 -0.39 -6.18
N ARG A 59 13.03 -0.44 -7.23
CA ARG A 59 12.64 -0.12 -8.61
C ARG A 59 13.32 -1.11 -9.55
N PRO A 60 12.61 -1.73 -10.49
CA PRO A 60 11.19 -1.53 -10.84
C PRO A 60 10.21 -2.15 -9.82
N ASN A 61 10.64 -3.13 -9.03
CA ASN A 61 9.84 -3.89 -8.07
C ASN A 61 10.68 -4.36 -6.87
N VAL A 62 10.14 -5.27 -6.04
CA VAL A 62 10.79 -5.77 -4.81
C VAL A 62 12.04 -6.63 -5.04
N ASP A 63 12.31 -7.10 -6.27
CA ASP A 63 13.54 -7.84 -6.60
C ASP A 63 14.80 -7.03 -6.29
N TRP A 64 14.70 -5.69 -6.38
CA TRP A 64 15.77 -4.79 -5.97
C TRP A 64 16.23 -5.02 -4.52
N CYS A 65 15.29 -5.36 -3.64
CA CYS A 65 15.59 -5.56 -2.21
C CYS A 65 16.49 -6.79 -1.97
N GLU A 66 16.48 -7.77 -2.88
CA GLU A 66 17.34 -8.95 -2.79
C GLU A 66 18.82 -8.58 -2.92
N ASP A 67 19.13 -7.60 -3.77
CA ASP A 67 20.49 -7.13 -4.03
C ASP A 67 20.88 -5.96 -3.08
N HIS A 68 19.91 -5.35 -2.34
CA HIS A 68 20.10 -4.16 -1.50
C HIS A 68 19.58 -4.39 -0.07
N LYS A 69 20.03 -5.48 0.54
CA LYS A 69 19.51 -5.94 1.84
C LYS A 69 19.77 -4.96 2.97
N ALA A 70 20.96 -4.37 3.01
CA ALA A 70 21.33 -3.41 4.05
C ALA A 70 20.49 -2.13 3.97
N GLU A 71 20.32 -1.56 2.77
CA GLU A 71 19.51 -0.35 2.54
C GLU A 71 18.04 -0.62 2.87
N THR A 72 17.55 -1.83 2.54
CA THR A 72 16.19 -2.26 2.88
C THR A 72 15.99 -2.29 4.40
N VAL A 73 16.91 -2.88 5.15
CA VAL A 73 16.86 -2.92 6.62
C VAL A 73 16.95 -1.51 7.20
N GLN A 74 17.90 -0.70 6.75
CA GLN A 74 18.06 0.68 7.22
C GLN A 74 16.79 1.50 7.06
N ALA A 75 16.13 1.43 5.89
CA ALA A 75 14.94 2.23 5.61
C ALA A 75 13.67 1.65 6.25
N ASN A 76 13.43 0.34 6.08
CA ASN A 76 12.15 -0.27 6.42
C ASN A 76 12.06 -0.76 7.87
N VAL A 77 13.19 -1.10 8.48
CA VAL A 77 13.23 -1.60 9.86
C VAL A 77 13.74 -0.50 10.79
N ILE A 78 15.01 -0.15 10.70
CA ILE A 78 15.64 0.79 11.65
C ILE A 78 14.94 2.16 11.61
N GLY A 79 14.72 2.70 10.42
CA GLY A 79 14.05 4.00 10.28
C GLY A 79 12.62 3.99 10.82
N THR A 80 11.86 2.92 10.57
CA THR A 80 10.48 2.81 11.06
C THR A 80 10.44 2.70 12.59
N LEU A 81 11.30 1.87 13.17
CA LEU A 81 11.38 1.71 14.63
C LEU A 81 11.84 2.99 15.31
N ASN A 82 12.88 3.66 14.79
CA ASN A 82 13.31 4.97 15.31
C ASN A 82 12.16 5.97 15.39
N LEU A 83 11.36 6.06 14.32
CA LEU A 83 10.25 7.00 14.27
C LEU A 83 9.15 6.63 15.26
N SER A 84 8.75 5.35 15.31
CA SER A 84 7.69 4.89 16.21
C SER A 84 8.08 5.06 17.67
N ASP A 85 9.33 4.73 18.02
CA ASP A 85 9.88 4.88 19.37
C ASP A 85 9.93 6.37 19.80
N LEU A 86 10.43 7.26 18.92
CA LEU A 86 10.43 8.70 19.19
C LEU A 86 9.04 9.29 19.32
N CYS A 87 8.05 8.77 18.60
CA CYS A 87 6.65 9.15 18.73
C CYS A 87 6.07 8.67 20.08
N GLU A 88 6.39 7.42 20.49
CA GLU A 88 5.95 6.88 21.79
C GLU A 88 6.48 7.72 22.94
N GLU A 89 7.80 8.03 22.95
CA GLU A 89 8.44 8.88 23.97
C GLU A 89 7.76 10.26 24.12
N ARG A 90 7.14 10.77 23.06
CA ARG A 90 6.53 12.12 23.00
C ARG A 90 5.00 12.11 23.05
N GLY A 91 4.36 10.94 23.17
CA GLY A 91 2.91 10.83 23.12
C GLY A 91 2.29 11.25 21.77
N ILE A 92 3.06 11.15 20.68
CA ILE A 92 2.63 11.47 19.31
C ILE A 92 1.98 10.22 18.68
N HIS A 93 0.77 10.35 18.13
CA HIS A 93 0.15 9.27 17.39
C HIS A 93 0.91 9.01 16.07
N CYS A 94 1.32 7.77 15.82
CA CYS A 94 2.11 7.38 14.67
C CYS A 94 1.34 6.39 13.78
N THR A 95 0.96 6.82 12.57
CA THR A 95 0.38 5.93 11.55
C THR A 95 1.48 5.44 10.60
N VAL A 96 1.65 4.13 10.50
CA VAL A 96 2.64 3.48 9.62
C VAL A 96 1.92 2.76 8.48
N PHE A 97 2.15 3.21 7.23
CA PHE A 97 1.70 2.51 6.04
C PHE A 97 2.61 1.31 5.80
N ALA A 98 2.21 0.17 6.35
CA ALA A 98 2.91 -1.12 6.29
C ALA A 98 2.52 -1.92 5.05
N THR A 99 2.53 -3.25 5.10
CA THR A 99 2.18 -4.08 3.95
C THR A 99 1.51 -5.39 4.36
N GLY A 100 0.54 -5.85 3.57
CA GLY A 100 0.00 -7.19 3.62
C GLY A 100 0.76 -8.22 2.76
N CYS A 101 1.87 -7.80 2.12
CA CYS A 101 2.73 -8.73 1.36
C CYS A 101 3.61 -9.60 2.28
N ILE A 102 3.09 -9.99 3.43
CA ILE A 102 3.74 -10.83 4.44
C ILE A 102 3.04 -12.18 4.61
N PHE A 103 2.00 -12.41 3.81
CA PHE A 103 1.22 -13.64 3.83
C PHE A 103 1.23 -14.34 2.46
N GLU A 104 1.02 -15.64 2.47
CA GLU A 104 0.71 -16.46 1.30
C GLU A 104 -0.36 -17.49 1.67
N TYR A 105 -1.22 -17.84 0.71
CA TYR A 105 -2.22 -18.87 0.90
C TYR A 105 -1.60 -20.15 1.46
N ASP A 106 -2.25 -20.75 2.44
CA ASP A 106 -1.82 -21.98 3.12
C ASP A 106 -3.02 -22.90 3.41
N ASP A 107 -2.77 -24.02 4.09
CA ASP A 107 -3.83 -24.99 4.44
C ASP A 107 -4.90 -24.42 5.37
N ALA A 108 -4.56 -23.42 6.19
CA ALA A 108 -5.49 -22.74 7.08
C ALA A 108 -6.29 -21.64 6.35
N HIS A 109 -5.72 -21.08 5.29
CA HIS A 109 -6.27 -20.02 4.44
C HIS A 109 -6.16 -20.41 2.95
N PRO A 110 -6.93 -21.41 2.49
CA PRO A 110 -6.81 -21.92 1.13
C PRO A 110 -7.27 -20.90 0.09
N LEU A 111 -6.59 -20.90 -1.05
CA LEU A 111 -6.98 -20.09 -2.21
C LEU A 111 -8.46 -20.34 -2.59
N GLY A 112 -9.24 -19.27 -2.71
CA GLY A 112 -10.65 -19.32 -3.10
C GLY A 112 -11.60 -19.78 -1.99
N SER A 113 -11.13 -19.94 -0.75
CA SER A 113 -11.97 -20.34 0.39
C SER A 113 -12.79 -19.20 0.98
N GLY A 114 -12.48 -17.94 0.68
CA GLY A 114 -13.03 -16.76 1.35
C GLY A 114 -12.55 -16.59 2.80
N LYS A 115 -11.56 -17.38 3.24
CA LYS A 115 -10.98 -17.31 4.56
C LYS A 115 -9.68 -16.52 4.51
N GLY A 116 -9.79 -15.21 4.68
CA GLY A 116 -8.65 -14.30 4.68
C GLY A 116 -7.89 -14.28 6.01
N PHE A 117 -6.59 -13.93 5.94
CA PHE A 117 -5.75 -13.70 7.13
C PHE A 117 -6.28 -12.54 7.95
N THR A 118 -6.33 -12.70 9.26
CA THR A 118 -6.72 -11.68 10.24
C THR A 118 -5.51 -10.90 10.74
N GLU A 119 -5.73 -9.91 11.58
CA GLU A 119 -4.64 -9.18 12.23
C GLU A 119 -3.90 -10.00 13.28
N GLU A 120 -4.51 -11.08 13.77
CA GLU A 120 -3.94 -11.98 14.77
C GLU A 120 -3.03 -13.06 14.15
N ASP A 121 -3.13 -13.25 12.84
CA ASP A 121 -2.32 -14.24 12.13
C ASP A 121 -0.86 -13.77 12.00
N SER A 122 0.06 -14.70 12.22
CA SER A 122 1.49 -14.45 12.06
C SER A 122 1.89 -14.50 10.59
N ALA A 123 2.78 -13.59 10.17
CA ALA A 123 3.33 -13.57 8.83
C ALA A 123 3.96 -14.92 8.46
N ASN A 124 3.53 -15.51 7.34
CA ASN A 124 3.99 -16.83 6.86
C ASN A 124 4.80 -16.75 5.55
N PHE A 125 4.85 -15.59 4.86
CA PHE A 125 5.58 -15.42 3.61
C PHE A 125 6.96 -14.80 3.81
N THR A 126 8.01 -15.56 3.49
CA THR A 126 9.42 -15.17 3.66
C THR A 126 10.26 -15.23 2.38
N ALA A 127 9.64 -15.57 1.23
CA ALA A 127 10.33 -15.78 -0.04
C ALA A 127 10.79 -14.48 -0.73
N SER A 128 10.67 -13.32 -0.08
CA SER A 128 11.33 -12.09 -0.47
C SER A 128 11.94 -11.39 0.74
N TRP A 129 13.11 -10.76 0.55
CA TRP A 129 13.76 -9.97 1.61
C TRP A 129 12.89 -8.81 2.08
N TYR A 130 12.18 -8.18 1.15
CA TYR A 130 11.20 -7.15 1.46
C TYR A 130 10.14 -7.66 2.44
N SER A 131 9.44 -8.73 2.09
CA SER A 131 8.36 -9.29 2.93
C SER A 131 8.86 -9.78 4.28
N LYS A 132 9.99 -10.49 4.29
CA LYS A 132 10.63 -10.97 5.52
C LYS A 132 10.93 -9.81 6.49
N THR A 133 11.56 -8.74 6.01
CA THR A 133 11.90 -7.58 6.86
C THR A 133 10.66 -6.81 7.29
N LYS A 134 9.62 -6.74 6.46
CA LYS A 134 8.34 -6.08 6.81
C LYS A 134 7.55 -6.87 7.85
N GLY A 135 7.51 -8.20 7.78
CA GLY A 135 6.91 -9.04 8.82
C GLY A 135 7.64 -8.93 10.17
N MET A 136 8.98 -8.89 10.13
CA MET A 136 9.78 -8.70 11.36
C MET A 136 9.54 -7.34 12.02
N VAL A 137 9.52 -6.25 11.25
CA VAL A 137 9.29 -4.92 11.83
C VAL A 137 7.87 -4.75 12.35
N GLU A 138 6.88 -5.37 11.72
CA GLU A 138 5.50 -5.33 12.19
C GLU A 138 5.34 -5.96 13.58
N GLN A 139 5.99 -7.11 13.83
CA GLN A 139 6.02 -7.73 15.15
C GLN A 139 6.62 -6.81 16.22
N MET A 140 7.68 -6.07 15.87
CA MET A 140 8.29 -5.10 16.79
C MET A 140 7.41 -3.86 17.00
N LEU A 141 6.67 -3.42 15.98
CA LEU A 141 5.75 -2.29 16.09
C LEU A 141 4.57 -2.54 17.02
N ALA A 142 4.18 -3.79 17.21
CA ALA A 142 3.05 -4.18 18.07
C ALA A 142 3.25 -3.80 19.56
N ILE A 143 4.47 -3.49 19.99
CA ILE A 143 4.74 -3.07 21.38
C ILE A 143 4.38 -1.60 21.64
N TYR A 144 4.31 -0.75 20.60
CA TYR A 144 4.03 0.68 20.72
C TYR A 144 2.54 0.96 20.83
N LYS A 145 2.13 1.59 21.93
CA LYS A 145 0.71 1.80 22.29
C LYS A 145 0.04 2.90 21.47
N ASN A 146 0.81 3.82 20.90
CA ASN A 146 0.33 4.95 20.11
C ASN A 146 0.56 4.77 18.59
N THR A 147 0.90 3.57 18.15
CA THR A 147 1.19 3.25 16.75
C THR A 147 0.01 2.53 16.10
N LEU A 148 -0.42 3.06 14.96
CA LEU A 148 -1.38 2.46 14.04
C LEU A 148 -0.62 1.87 12.85
N VAL A 149 -0.77 0.58 12.60
CA VAL A 149 -0.10 -0.16 11.51
C VAL A 149 -1.14 -0.55 10.47
N LEU A 150 -0.99 -0.05 9.24
CA LEU A 150 -1.91 -0.28 8.13
C LEU A 150 -1.28 -1.22 7.11
N ARG A 151 -1.77 -2.45 7.01
CA ARG A 151 -1.32 -3.46 6.02
C ARG A 151 -1.88 -3.15 4.64
N VAL A 152 -1.23 -2.23 3.93
CA VAL A 152 -1.55 -1.89 2.53
C VAL A 152 -1.22 -3.06 1.61
N ARG A 153 -2.08 -3.38 0.63
CA ARG A 153 -1.90 -4.47 -0.30
C ARG A 153 -2.14 -4.04 -1.74
N MET A 154 -1.17 -4.27 -2.65
CA MET A 154 -1.31 -3.96 -4.08
C MET A 154 -2.08 -2.66 -4.33
N PRO A 155 -1.57 -1.49 -3.89
CA PRO A 155 -2.34 -0.25 -3.92
C PRO A 155 -2.69 0.15 -5.35
N ILE A 156 -3.96 0.52 -5.56
CA ILE A 156 -4.55 0.98 -6.81
C ILE A 156 -5.22 2.35 -6.64
N SER A 157 -5.28 3.11 -7.71
CA SER A 157 -5.94 4.41 -7.76
C SER A 157 -6.39 4.75 -9.17
N ASP A 158 -7.08 5.86 -9.30
CA ASP A 158 -7.68 6.41 -10.52
C ASP A 158 -6.69 7.24 -11.37
N ASP A 159 -5.39 6.94 -11.26
CA ASP A 159 -4.31 7.56 -12.03
C ASP A 159 -3.43 6.52 -12.73
N LEU A 160 -2.54 6.97 -13.64
CA LEU A 160 -1.55 6.12 -14.31
C LEU A 160 -0.15 6.25 -13.68
N SER A 161 -0.06 6.54 -12.39
CA SER A 161 1.21 6.57 -11.68
C SER A 161 2.00 5.26 -11.90
N PRO A 162 3.32 5.31 -12.10
CA PRO A 162 4.15 4.09 -12.19
C PRO A 162 4.12 3.22 -10.93
N ARG A 163 3.61 3.75 -9.82
CA ARG A 163 3.44 3.03 -8.56
C ARG A 163 2.09 2.33 -8.44
N ASN A 164 1.10 2.76 -9.22
CA ASN A 164 -0.21 2.13 -9.29
C ASN A 164 -0.08 0.69 -9.80
N PHE A 165 -0.69 -0.26 -9.09
CA PHE A 165 -0.63 -1.67 -9.45
C PHE A 165 -1.23 -1.92 -10.85
N ILE A 166 -2.32 -1.25 -11.21
CA ILE A 166 -2.91 -1.31 -12.56
C ILE A 166 -1.85 -0.95 -13.61
N THR A 167 -1.17 0.19 -13.43
CA THR A 167 -0.12 0.65 -14.36
C THR A 167 1.06 -0.31 -14.47
N LYS A 168 1.34 -1.08 -13.41
CA LYS A 168 2.40 -2.09 -13.45
C LYS A 168 1.99 -3.30 -14.25
N ILE A 169 0.81 -3.88 -13.98
CA ILE A 169 0.39 -5.12 -14.63
C ILE A 169 0.08 -4.91 -16.11
N MET A 170 -0.46 -3.75 -16.50
CA MET A 170 -0.69 -3.43 -17.90
C MET A 170 0.57 -3.35 -18.77
N LYS A 171 1.76 -3.30 -18.17
CA LYS A 171 3.05 -3.30 -18.87
C LYS A 171 3.62 -4.69 -19.13
N TYR A 172 3.04 -5.72 -18.50
CA TYR A 172 3.50 -7.10 -18.66
C TYR A 172 2.74 -7.80 -19.78
N ASP A 173 3.44 -8.62 -20.58
CA ASP A 173 2.82 -9.42 -21.62
C ASP A 173 2.06 -10.61 -21.02
N ASN A 174 2.63 -11.19 -19.97
CA ASN A 174 2.06 -12.31 -19.25
C ASN A 174 1.80 -11.94 -17.79
N VAL A 175 0.66 -12.37 -17.26
CA VAL A 175 0.27 -12.18 -15.87
C VAL A 175 -0.21 -13.52 -15.27
N VAL A 176 -0.08 -13.66 -13.96
CA VAL A 176 -0.71 -14.78 -13.24
C VAL A 176 -2.18 -14.48 -12.99
N ASN A 177 -3.01 -15.50 -12.95
CA ASN A 177 -4.44 -15.35 -12.62
C ASN A 177 -4.71 -15.85 -11.20
N ILE A 178 -4.34 -15.04 -10.19
CA ILE A 178 -4.54 -15.41 -8.79
C ILE A 178 -5.25 -14.24 -8.08
N PRO A 179 -6.36 -14.52 -7.37
CA PRO A 179 -7.05 -13.53 -6.55
C PRO A 179 -6.16 -13.03 -5.40
N ASN A 180 -6.22 -11.73 -5.15
CA ASN A 180 -5.49 -11.05 -4.08
C ASN A 180 -6.34 -9.92 -3.50
N SER A 181 -6.17 -9.64 -2.20
CA SER A 181 -6.68 -8.41 -1.60
C SER A 181 -5.95 -7.20 -2.17
N MET A 182 -6.66 -6.07 -2.33
CA MET A 182 -6.10 -4.81 -2.83
C MET A 182 -6.58 -3.61 -2.02
N THR A 183 -5.80 -2.53 -2.05
CA THR A 183 -6.08 -1.27 -1.37
C THR A 183 -6.45 -0.20 -2.38
N VAL A 184 -7.69 0.25 -2.40
CA VAL A 184 -8.16 1.37 -3.23
C VAL A 184 -7.86 2.68 -2.51
N LEU A 185 -6.85 3.42 -3.00
CA LEU A 185 -6.30 4.57 -2.28
C LEU A 185 -7.28 5.73 -2.13
N TYR A 186 -8.16 5.99 -3.11
CA TYR A 186 -9.11 7.10 -3.01
C TYR A 186 -10.20 6.87 -1.95
N GLU A 187 -10.49 5.61 -1.60
CA GLU A 187 -11.40 5.27 -0.48
C GLU A 187 -10.62 5.19 0.85
N LEU A 188 -9.48 4.52 0.84
CA LEU A 188 -8.79 4.14 2.06
C LEU A 188 -7.86 5.23 2.61
N LEU A 189 -7.30 6.14 1.79
CA LEU A 189 -6.50 7.24 2.35
C LEU A 189 -7.34 8.21 3.19
N PRO A 190 -8.57 8.64 2.78
CA PRO A 190 -9.45 9.37 3.69
C PRO A 190 -9.75 8.60 4.98
N ALA A 191 -10.03 7.29 4.88
CA ALA A 191 -10.26 6.43 6.03
C ALA A 191 -9.04 6.39 6.98
N SER A 192 -7.80 6.40 6.46
CA SER A 192 -6.60 6.46 7.30
C SER A 192 -6.49 7.74 8.12
N LEU A 193 -6.98 8.87 7.60
CA LEU A 193 -7.02 10.13 8.34
C LEU A 193 -8.06 10.09 9.47
N VAL A 194 -9.23 9.51 9.20
CA VAL A 194 -10.26 9.28 10.24
C VAL A 194 -9.70 8.38 11.36
N MET A 195 -9.00 7.28 10.98
CA MET A 195 -8.34 6.41 11.97
C MET A 195 -7.31 7.16 12.83
N ALA A 196 -6.50 8.01 12.21
CA ALA A 196 -5.51 8.83 12.92
C ALA A 196 -6.19 9.84 13.85
N GLU A 197 -7.23 10.54 13.40
CA GLU A 197 -8.01 11.49 14.22
C GLU A 197 -8.68 10.81 15.41
N LYS A 198 -9.23 9.60 15.23
CA LYS A 198 -9.75 8.75 16.30
C LYS A 198 -8.66 8.16 17.19
N LYS A 199 -7.39 8.35 16.86
CA LYS A 199 -6.23 7.75 17.54
C LYS A 199 -6.34 6.23 17.67
N LEU A 200 -6.84 5.56 16.63
CA LEU A 200 -6.84 4.11 16.58
C LEU A 200 -5.41 3.58 16.56
N THR A 201 -5.15 2.46 17.23
CA THR A 201 -3.82 1.86 17.35
C THR A 201 -3.87 0.35 17.09
N GLY A 202 -2.69 -0.26 16.97
CA GLY A 202 -2.57 -1.66 16.61
C GLY A 202 -2.58 -1.90 15.09
N ILE A 203 -2.70 -3.15 14.70
CA ILE A 203 -2.63 -3.58 13.30
C ILE A 203 -4.02 -3.64 12.68
N TYR A 204 -4.12 -3.19 11.41
CA TYR A 204 -5.33 -3.30 10.59
C TYR A 204 -4.98 -3.80 9.18
N ASN A 205 -5.74 -4.76 8.69
CA ASN A 205 -5.73 -5.15 7.29
C ASN A 205 -6.37 -4.03 6.45
N PHE A 206 -5.53 -3.22 5.82
CA PHE A 206 -5.95 -1.98 5.18
C PHE A 206 -6.21 -2.19 3.69
N CYS A 207 -7.26 -2.97 3.41
CA CYS A 207 -7.70 -3.38 2.07
C CYS A 207 -9.20 -3.23 1.94
N ASN A 208 -9.68 -3.22 0.70
CA ASN A 208 -11.10 -3.37 0.41
C ASN A 208 -11.51 -4.84 0.67
N PRO A 209 -12.72 -5.11 1.19
CA PRO A 209 -13.21 -6.47 1.38
C PRO A 209 -13.23 -7.28 0.09
N GLY A 210 -12.90 -8.56 0.18
CA GLY A 210 -12.84 -9.48 -0.95
C GLY A 210 -11.48 -9.51 -1.65
N VAL A 211 -11.44 -10.20 -2.77
CA VAL A 211 -10.24 -10.42 -3.60
C VAL A 211 -10.56 -10.23 -5.08
N ILE A 212 -9.57 -9.81 -5.86
CA ILE A 212 -9.68 -9.67 -7.31
C ILE A 212 -8.39 -10.16 -7.97
N SER A 213 -8.51 -10.84 -9.11
CA SER A 213 -7.37 -11.36 -9.85
C SER A 213 -6.78 -10.33 -10.82
N HIS A 214 -5.58 -10.63 -11.33
CA HIS A 214 -4.96 -9.82 -12.37
C HIS A 214 -5.82 -9.79 -13.65
N ASN A 215 -6.45 -10.93 -14.00
CA ASN A 215 -7.31 -11.03 -15.17
C ASN A 215 -8.52 -10.11 -15.05
N GLU A 216 -9.28 -10.22 -13.96
CA GLU A 216 -10.43 -9.38 -13.72
C GLU A 216 -10.06 -7.89 -13.75
N MET A 217 -8.90 -7.53 -13.17
CA MET A 217 -8.40 -6.16 -13.20
C MET A 217 -8.08 -5.70 -14.64
N LEU A 218 -7.45 -6.55 -15.46
CA LEU A 218 -7.13 -6.23 -16.85
C LEU A 218 -8.38 -6.24 -17.75
N ASP A 219 -9.37 -7.07 -17.46
CA ASP A 219 -10.66 -7.05 -18.14
C ASP A 219 -11.41 -5.74 -17.88
N LEU A 220 -11.35 -5.21 -16.67
CA LEU A 220 -11.85 -3.86 -16.36
C LEU A 220 -11.06 -2.77 -17.11
N TYR A 221 -9.74 -2.90 -17.22
CA TYR A 221 -8.93 -1.99 -18.03
C TYR A 221 -9.35 -2.01 -19.50
N ILE A 222 -9.58 -3.19 -20.09
CA ILE A 222 -10.08 -3.36 -21.46
C ILE A 222 -11.47 -2.71 -21.61
N LYS A 223 -12.37 -2.99 -20.67
CA LYS A 223 -13.75 -2.48 -20.69
C LYS A 223 -13.81 -0.95 -20.66
N TYR A 224 -13.01 -0.31 -19.82
CA TYR A 224 -13.15 1.12 -19.52
C TYR A 224 -12.13 2.01 -20.22
N ILE A 225 -10.90 1.53 -20.42
CA ILE A 225 -9.76 2.37 -20.84
C ILE A 225 -9.27 2.04 -22.24
N ASP A 226 -8.83 0.79 -22.51
CA ASP A 226 -8.25 0.43 -23.80
C ASP A 226 -8.86 -0.89 -24.34
N PRO A 227 -9.91 -0.80 -25.17
CA PRO A 227 -10.52 -2.01 -25.77
C PRO A 227 -9.60 -2.80 -26.70
N THR A 228 -8.45 -2.26 -27.06
CA THR A 228 -7.47 -2.93 -27.94
C THR A 228 -6.38 -3.68 -27.16
N TYR A 229 -6.38 -3.51 -25.83
CA TYR A 229 -5.39 -4.15 -24.96
C TYR A 229 -5.62 -5.67 -24.92
N THR A 230 -4.52 -6.41 -24.93
CA THR A 230 -4.51 -7.89 -24.82
C THR A 230 -3.45 -8.34 -23.84
N TYR A 231 -3.66 -9.45 -23.21
CA TYR A 231 -2.70 -10.09 -22.30
C TYR A 231 -2.79 -11.61 -22.43
N THR A 232 -1.79 -12.30 -21.89
CA THR A 232 -1.79 -13.76 -21.76
C THR A 232 -1.46 -14.16 -20.33
N ASN A 233 -1.79 -15.40 -19.97
CA ASN A 233 -1.44 -15.93 -18.66
C ASN A 233 -0.22 -16.86 -18.76
N PHE A 234 0.51 -16.96 -17.66
CA PHE A 234 1.53 -17.96 -17.42
C PHE A 234 1.34 -18.58 -16.02
N SER A 235 1.95 -19.73 -15.80
CA SER A 235 1.85 -20.44 -14.53
C SER A 235 2.68 -19.77 -13.43
N LEU A 236 2.42 -20.11 -12.16
CA LEU A 236 3.29 -19.70 -11.06
C LEU A 236 4.71 -20.23 -11.22
N GLU A 237 4.85 -21.48 -11.69
CA GLU A 237 6.16 -22.08 -11.94
C GLU A 237 6.98 -21.29 -12.98
N ASP A 238 6.32 -20.76 -14.02
CA ASP A 238 6.98 -19.94 -15.03
C ASP A 238 7.31 -18.54 -14.48
N GLN A 239 6.45 -18.00 -13.62
CA GLN A 239 6.74 -16.76 -12.91
C GLN A 239 7.99 -16.88 -12.04
N ASP A 240 8.11 -17.95 -11.25
CA ASP A 240 9.22 -18.18 -10.32
C ASP A 240 10.57 -18.34 -11.05
N LYS A 241 10.57 -18.81 -12.30
CA LYS A 241 11.78 -18.88 -13.14
C LYS A 241 12.30 -17.51 -13.57
N ILE A 242 11.44 -16.49 -13.59
CA ILE A 242 11.77 -15.15 -14.10
C ILE A 242 12.12 -14.18 -12.96
N LEU A 243 11.50 -14.35 -11.79
CA LEU A 243 11.59 -13.41 -10.67
C LEU A 243 12.66 -13.85 -9.66
N LYS A 244 13.43 -12.87 -9.15
CA LYS A 244 14.42 -13.12 -8.08
C LYS A 244 13.75 -13.33 -6.73
N ALA A 245 12.70 -12.58 -6.45
CA ALA A 245 11.93 -12.63 -5.22
C ALA A 245 10.59 -13.31 -5.45
N GLY A 246 10.16 -14.15 -4.52
CA GLY A 246 8.81 -14.72 -4.52
C GLY A 246 7.74 -13.61 -4.47
N ARG A 247 6.55 -13.94 -4.90
CA ARG A 247 5.38 -13.02 -4.86
C ARG A 247 4.34 -13.56 -3.89
N SER A 248 4.00 -12.74 -2.93
CA SER A 248 2.97 -12.98 -1.95
C SER A 248 1.59 -12.96 -2.63
N ASN A 249 0.81 -14.02 -2.47
CA ASN A 249 -0.59 -14.10 -2.89
C ASN A 249 -1.44 -14.44 -1.67
N ASN A 250 -2.43 -13.59 -1.35
CA ASN A 250 -3.25 -13.80 -0.17
C ASN A 250 -4.57 -13.04 -0.23
N GLU A 251 -5.48 -13.47 0.64
CA GLU A 251 -6.68 -12.75 1.03
C GLU A 251 -6.52 -12.25 2.46
N LEU A 252 -6.85 -10.98 2.71
CA LEU A 252 -6.87 -10.38 4.05
C LEU A 252 -8.31 -10.18 4.51
N ASN A 253 -8.61 -10.56 5.73
CA ASN A 253 -9.90 -10.28 6.36
C ASN A 253 -9.95 -8.81 6.80
N CYS A 254 -10.86 -8.03 6.24
CA CYS A 254 -10.98 -6.59 6.50
C CYS A 254 -12.11 -6.24 7.49
N THR A 255 -12.72 -7.23 8.15
CA THR A 255 -13.86 -7.01 9.07
C THR A 255 -13.52 -6.00 10.16
N LYS A 256 -12.34 -6.13 10.80
CA LYS A 256 -11.89 -5.19 11.85
C LYS A 256 -11.82 -3.75 11.35
N LEU A 257 -11.37 -3.53 10.11
CA LEU A 257 -11.31 -2.20 9.50
C LEU A 257 -12.69 -1.62 9.26
N VAL A 258 -13.60 -2.42 8.67
CA VAL A 258 -14.96 -1.99 8.35
C VAL A 258 -15.75 -1.68 9.63
N ASP A 259 -15.65 -2.54 10.64
CA ASP A 259 -16.33 -2.36 11.92
C ASP A 259 -15.83 -1.12 12.69
N ALA A 260 -14.55 -0.77 12.56
CA ALA A 260 -13.97 0.41 13.20
C ALA A 260 -14.38 1.74 12.53
N LEU A 261 -14.87 1.68 11.29
CA LEU A 261 -15.11 2.87 10.44
C LEU A 261 -16.50 2.84 9.77
N PRO A 262 -17.60 2.72 10.54
CA PRO A 262 -18.95 2.67 9.97
C PRO A 262 -19.36 3.95 9.23
N GLU A 263 -18.68 5.06 9.48
CA GLU A 263 -18.87 6.34 8.79
C GLU A 263 -18.13 6.44 7.45
N CYS A 264 -17.18 5.54 7.16
CA CYS A 264 -16.42 5.53 5.92
C CYS A 264 -17.05 4.59 4.90
N THR A 265 -17.11 5.00 3.65
CA THR A 265 -17.48 4.10 2.55
C THR A 265 -16.26 3.29 2.15
N ILE A 266 -16.28 2.00 2.46
CA ILE A 266 -15.26 1.01 2.06
C ILE A 266 -16.00 -0.07 1.26
N ASN A 267 -15.96 0.04 -0.06
CA ASN A 267 -16.68 -0.87 -0.94
C ASN A 267 -15.97 -2.25 -1.03
N GLU A 268 -16.75 -3.28 -1.34
CA GLU A 268 -16.22 -4.56 -1.79
C GLU A 268 -15.36 -4.33 -3.05
N ILE A 269 -14.29 -5.12 -3.20
CA ILE A 269 -13.21 -4.84 -4.15
C ILE A 269 -13.66 -4.74 -5.61
N HIS A 270 -14.63 -5.54 -6.06
CA HIS A 270 -15.12 -5.47 -7.45
C HIS A 270 -15.87 -4.15 -7.70
N VAL A 271 -16.71 -3.73 -6.75
CA VAL A 271 -17.41 -2.44 -6.82
C VAL A 271 -16.40 -1.28 -6.79
N ALA A 272 -15.44 -1.34 -5.88
CA ALA A 272 -14.39 -0.32 -5.77
C ALA A 272 -13.55 -0.22 -7.04
N CYS A 273 -13.19 -1.36 -7.66
CA CYS A 273 -12.42 -1.39 -8.90
C CYS A 273 -13.21 -0.82 -10.08
N GLU A 274 -14.50 -1.13 -10.23
CA GLU A 274 -15.31 -0.49 -11.28
C GLU A 274 -15.31 1.03 -11.13
N LEU A 275 -15.48 1.54 -9.92
CA LEU A 275 -15.41 2.98 -9.64
C LEU A 275 -14.03 3.57 -9.96
N VAL A 276 -12.94 2.85 -9.63
CA VAL A 276 -11.56 3.26 -9.99
C VAL A 276 -11.44 3.48 -11.49
N PHE A 277 -11.89 2.53 -12.31
CA PHE A 277 -11.73 2.63 -13.76
C PHE A 277 -12.65 3.70 -14.40
N GLN A 278 -13.85 3.89 -13.87
CA GLN A 278 -14.71 5.00 -14.28
C GLN A 278 -14.06 6.36 -14.01
N ARG A 279 -13.57 6.57 -12.78
CA ARG A 279 -12.84 7.79 -12.38
C ARG A 279 -11.54 7.97 -13.18
N MET A 280 -10.80 6.88 -13.41
CA MET A 280 -9.59 6.90 -14.22
C MET A 280 -9.89 7.41 -15.63
N LYS A 281 -10.94 6.89 -16.28
CA LYS A 281 -11.36 7.36 -17.60
C LYS A 281 -11.71 8.85 -17.60
N GLU A 282 -12.46 9.31 -16.60
CA GLU A 282 -12.81 10.73 -16.46
C GLU A 282 -11.56 11.60 -16.30
N ASN A 283 -10.63 11.20 -15.42
CA ASN A 283 -9.39 11.93 -15.15
C ASN A 283 -8.51 12.00 -16.41
N LEU A 284 -8.32 10.86 -17.11
CA LEU A 284 -7.54 10.79 -18.34
C LEU A 284 -8.19 11.58 -19.49
N THR A 285 -9.51 11.71 -19.49
CA THR A 285 -10.22 12.56 -20.46
C THR A 285 -10.00 14.02 -20.15
N LYS A 286 -10.10 14.43 -18.88
CA LYS A 286 -9.89 15.82 -18.43
C LYS A 286 -8.48 16.31 -18.69
N ASP A 287 -7.47 15.46 -18.51
CA ASP A 287 -6.05 15.82 -18.73
C ASP A 287 -5.58 15.67 -20.19
N GLY A 288 -6.46 15.21 -21.09
CA GLY A 288 -6.18 15.03 -22.52
C GLY A 288 -5.27 13.84 -22.83
N THR A 289 -5.20 12.85 -21.96
CA THR A 289 -4.46 11.60 -22.18
C THR A 289 -5.31 10.58 -22.93
N TYR A 290 -6.60 10.51 -22.62
CA TYR A 290 -7.53 9.57 -23.25
C TYR A 290 -8.17 10.18 -24.50
N PRO A 291 -8.35 9.42 -25.60
CA PRO A 291 -7.82 8.05 -25.84
C PRO A 291 -6.43 8.01 -26.47
N ASP A 292 -5.92 9.15 -26.97
CA ASP A 292 -4.84 9.18 -27.96
C ASP A 292 -3.44 8.98 -27.40
N LYS A 293 -3.21 9.28 -26.10
CA LYS A 293 -1.92 9.22 -25.42
C LYS A 293 -1.81 8.07 -24.41
N LEU A 294 -2.69 7.09 -24.51
CA LEU A 294 -2.59 5.88 -23.66
C LEU A 294 -1.28 5.14 -23.92
N PHE A 295 -0.76 4.51 -22.86
CA PHE A 295 0.44 3.69 -22.98
C PHE A 295 0.18 2.55 -23.97
N LYS A 296 0.90 2.54 -25.09
CA LYS A 296 0.90 1.43 -26.04
C LYS A 296 2.15 0.58 -25.80
N ARG A 297 1.96 -0.72 -25.57
CA ARG A 297 3.10 -1.65 -25.58
C ARG A 297 3.81 -1.54 -26.92
N LYS A 298 5.14 -1.46 -26.88
CA LYS A 298 5.93 -1.68 -28.12
C LYS A 298 5.74 -3.15 -28.48
N LYS A 299 5.13 -3.39 -29.63
CA LYS A 299 5.04 -4.72 -30.23
C LYS A 299 6.43 -5.24 -30.56
#